data_08486a17e624dd6bfebb395c8d5d5b38
#
_entry.id   08486a17e624dd6bfebb395c8d5d5b38
#
_cell.length_a   1.000
_cell.length_b   1.000
_cell.length_c   1.000
_cell.angle_alpha   90.00
_cell.angle_beta   90.00
_cell.angle_gamma   90.00
#
_symmetry.space_group_name_H-M   'P 1'
#
loop_
_entity.id
_entity.type
_entity.pdbx_description
1 polymer ?
#
loop_
_entity_poly.entity_id
_entity_poly.type
_entity_poly.pdbx_seq_one_letter_code
_entity_poly.pdbx_strand_id
1 'polypeptide(L)'
;MRIKSIFHSIVDKARFVEMFGDPVANNKEWEVKKLKDISIQINSGNTPKGGSENYVKEGIIFFRSQNVWKNHLEMEDIAYIDEITHKKMHRSSLKYGDILMTKTGRINTENSSLGRAALYLGEDDKANVNGHVYFIRLKSEVNNKFVLTILTSPEYRDLIRSVCVGGIDKRQLNKEHIENFPIIYPPSYMVNEYVLFADQVNKSKFASHSN
;
A
#
# COMPACT_ATOMS: atom_id res chain seq x y z
N MET A 1 -19.11 -1.84 17.22
CA MET A 1 -18.40 -1.48 15.96
C MET A 1 -17.04 -2.18 15.80
N ARG A 2 -16.11 -2.10 16.76
CA ARG A 2 -14.77 -2.74 16.70
C ARG A 2 -14.77 -4.25 16.52
N ILE A 3 -15.64 -5.00 17.21
CA ILE A 3 -15.61 -6.50 17.22
C ILE A 3 -15.89 -7.10 15.83
N LYS A 4 -16.90 -6.62 15.10
CA LYS A 4 -17.20 -7.12 13.75
C LYS A 4 -16.08 -6.83 12.74
N SER A 5 -15.44 -5.66 12.82
CA SER A 5 -14.30 -5.31 11.95
C SER A 5 -13.08 -6.20 12.21
N ILE A 6 -12.83 -6.55 13.48
CA ILE A 6 -11.76 -7.48 13.87
C ILE A 6 -12.07 -8.88 13.34
N PHE A 7 -13.30 -9.37 13.49
CA PHE A 7 -13.71 -10.69 12.99
C PHE A 7 -13.50 -10.85 11.47
N HIS A 8 -13.91 -9.88 10.67
CA HIS A 8 -13.71 -9.92 9.21
C HIS A 8 -12.23 -9.91 8.83
N SER A 9 -11.41 -9.13 9.54
CA SER A 9 -9.95 -9.14 9.32
C SER A 9 -9.31 -10.49 9.67
N ILE A 10 -9.82 -11.17 10.69
CA ILE A 10 -9.35 -12.51 11.08
C ILE A 10 -9.74 -13.54 10.03
N VAL A 11 -10.97 -13.51 9.54
CA VAL A 11 -11.49 -14.46 8.55
C VAL A 11 -10.74 -14.31 7.22
N ASP A 12 -10.53 -13.09 6.76
CA ASP A 12 -9.76 -12.80 5.55
C ASP A 12 -8.31 -13.30 5.66
N LYS A 13 -7.66 -13.02 6.79
CA LYS A 13 -6.30 -13.49 7.06
C LYS A 13 -6.25 -15.03 7.15
N ALA A 14 -7.20 -15.66 7.80
CA ALA A 14 -7.25 -17.13 7.94
C ALA A 14 -7.39 -17.78 6.55
N ARG A 15 -8.25 -17.24 5.68
CA ARG A 15 -8.41 -17.73 4.30
C ARG A 15 -7.15 -17.55 3.48
N PHE A 16 -6.45 -16.40 3.62
CA PHE A 16 -5.18 -16.18 2.95
C PHE A 16 -4.15 -17.25 3.35
N VAL A 17 -3.97 -17.48 4.66
CA VAL A 17 -3.00 -18.46 5.18
C VAL A 17 -3.37 -19.89 4.76
N GLU A 18 -4.66 -20.24 4.78
CA GLU A 18 -5.15 -21.55 4.32
C GLU A 18 -4.78 -21.78 2.84
N MET A 19 -5.04 -20.81 1.97
CA MET A 19 -4.81 -20.92 0.54
C MET A 19 -3.33 -20.80 0.17
N PHE A 20 -2.60 -19.87 0.75
CA PHE A 20 -1.27 -19.48 0.28
C PHE A 20 -0.14 -19.73 1.27
N GLY A 21 -0.44 -19.98 2.54
CA GLY A 21 0.56 -20.13 3.60
C GLY A 21 1.14 -18.81 4.06
N ASP A 22 2.32 -18.86 4.67
CA ASP A 22 3.10 -17.69 5.04
C ASP A 22 3.76 -17.07 3.79
N PRO A 23 3.49 -15.79 3.45
CA PRO A 23 4.00 -15.18 2.22
C PRO A 23 5.51 -14.88 2.25
N VAL A 24 6.15 -14.93 3.43
CA VAL A 24 7.59 -14.70 3.59
C VAL A 24 8.34 -16.03 3.67
N ALA A 25 7.87 -16.95 4.53
CA ALA A 25 8.47 -18.27 4.65
C ALA A 25 8.19 -19.16 3.43
N ASN A 26 7.14 -18.88 2.66
CA ASN A 26 6.73 -19.60 1.46
C ASN A 26 6.65 -21.12 1.66
N ASN A 27 6.04 -21.54 2.74
CA ASN A 27 5.94 -22.96 3.13
C ASN A 27 5.10 -23.83 2.17
N LYS A 28 4.49 -23.24 1.15
CA LYS A 28 3.79 -23.92 0.05
C LYS A 28 4.57 -23.94 -1.26
N GLU A 29 5.81 -23.45 -1.23
CA GLU A 29 6.75 -23.51 -2.37
C GLU A 29 6.25 -22.84 -3.65
N TRP A 30 5.47 -21.76 -3.52
CA TRP A 30 5.04 -20.95 -4.67
C TRP A 30 6.25 -20.36 -5.42
N GLU A 31 6.11 -20.14 -6.72
CA GLU A 31 7.03 -19.26 -7.45
C GLU A 31 7.14 -17.92 -6.72
N VAL A 32 8.35 -17.37 -6.63
CA VAL A 32 8.59 -16.04 -6.03
C VAL A 32 9.12 -15.10 -7.09
N LYS A 33 8.47 -13.95 -7.23
CA LYS A 33 8.93 -12.86 -8.10
C LYS A 33 9.33 -11.65 -7.27
N LYS A 34 10.31 -10.90 -7.74
CA LYS A 34 10.61 -9.59 -7.15
C LYS A 34 9.49 -8.61 -7.49
N LEU A 35 9.17 -7.71 -6.56
CA LEU A 35 8.11 -6.73 -6.79
C LEU A 35 8.35 -5.90 -8.07
N LYS A 36 9.61 -5.57 -8.39
CA LYS A 36 9.95 -4.88 -9.64
C LYS A 36 9.58 -5.68 -10.90
N ASP A 37 9.66 -7.01 -10.86
CA ASP A 37 9.44 -7.86 -12.03
C ASP A 37 7.93 -7.96 -12.37
N ILE A 38 7.07 -7.68 -11.40
CA ILE A 38 5.60 -7.64 -11.54
C ILE A 38 5.03 -6.21 -11.56
N SER A 39 5.89 -5.20 -11.57
CA SER A 39 5.51 -3.79 -11.58
C SER A 39 5.86 -3.12 -12.92
N ILE A 40 5.04 -2.15 -13.33
CA ILE A 40 5.35 -1.21 -14.41
C ILE A 40 6.26 -0.10 -13.88
N GLN A 41 6.00 0.35 -12.64
CA GLN A 41 6.69 1.48 -12.05
C GLN A 41 6.73 1.39 -10.53
N ILE A 42 7.88 1.69 -9.94
CA ILE A 42 8.07 1.88 -8.51
C ILE A 42 8.87 3.16 -8.32
N ASN A 43 8.26 4.22 -7.80
CA ASN A 43 8.94 5.48 -7.52
C ASN A 43 8.37 6.15 -6.27
N SER A 44 9.17 7.01 -5.64
CA SER A 44 8.65 7.96 -4.65
C SER A 44 8.12 9.21 -5.36
N GLY A 45 7.22 9.90 -4.70
CA GLY A 45 6.83 11.23 -5.12
C GLY A 45 7.91 12.28 -4.88
N ASN A 46 7.54 13.52 -5.11
CA ASN A 46 8.36 14.70 -4.84
C ASN A 46 7.60 15.64 -3.89
N THR A 47 8.34 16.43 -3.13
CA THR A 47 7.76 17.55 -2.40
C THR A 47 7.98 18.82 -3.23
N PRO A 48 6.95 19.64 -3.51
CA PRO A 48 7.12 20.90 -4.21
C PRO A 48 8.16 21.77 -3.50
N LYS A 49 8.93 22.54 -4.27
CA LYS A 49 9.88 23.51 -3.71
C LYS A 49 9.10 24.53 -2.88
N GLY A 50 9.43 24.70 -1.59
CA GLY A 50 8.64 25.51 -0.65
C GLY A 50 7.71 24.68 0.25
N GLY A 51 7.58 23.37 0.00
CA GLY A 51 6.81 22.47 0.86
C GLY A 51 5.34 22.85 0.99
N SER A 52 4.85 23.01 2.23
CA SER A 52 3.45 23.31 2.53
C SER A 52 2.99 24.71 2.07
N GLU A 53 3.89 25.62 1.76
CA GLU A 53 3.54 26.95 1.20
C GLU A 53 2.85 26.85 -0.18
N ASN A 54 3.05 25.71 -0.87
CA ASN A 54 2.42 25.44 -2.18
C ASN A 54 1.09 24.70 -2.07
N TYR A 55 0.59 24.45 -0.85
CA TYR A 55 -0.68 23.78 -0.70
C TYR A 55 -1.82 24.79 -0.90
N VAL A 56 -2.84 24.35 -1.59
CA VAL A 56 -4.04 25.13 -1.89
C VAL A 56 -5.24 24.55 -1.13
N LYS A 57 -6.33 25.32 -1.04
CA LYS A 57 -7.55 24.88 -0.33
C LYS A 57 -8.28 23.76 -1.09
N GLU A 58 -8.24 23.81 -2.41
CA GLU A 58 -8.90 22.85 -3.31
C GLU A 58 -8.01 22.63 -4.53
N GLY A 59 -8.02 21.42 -5.10
CA GLY A 59 -7.21 21.09 -6.26
C GLY A 59 -6.94 19.59 -6.38
N ILE A 60 -5.75 19.25 -6.83
CA ILE A 60 -5.28 17.87 -6.98
C ILE A 60 -4.87 17.32 -5.61
N ILE A 61 -5.38 16.16 -5.25
CA ILE A 61 -5.07 15.49 -3.99
C ILE A 61 -3.55 15.24 -3.88
N PHE A 62 -2.99 15.54 -2.69
CA PHE A 62 -1.58 15.34 -2.43
C PHE A 62 -1.37 14.49 -1.17
N PHE A 63 -1.14 13.19 -1.38
CA PHE A 63 -0.93 12.25 -0.28
C PHE A 63 0.45 12.41 0.34
N ARG A 64 0.46 12.53 1.66
CA ARG A 64 1.65 12.55 2.52
C ARG A 64 1.69 11.25 3.33
N SER A 65 2.82 10.95 3.98
CA SER A 65 2.97 9.73 4.78
C SER A 65 1.89 9.55 5.87
N GLN A 66 1.38 10.63 6.44
CA GLN A 66 0.29 10.60 7.43
C GLN A 66 -1.05 10.16 6.85
N ASN A 67 -1.24 10.31 5.53
CA ASN A 67 -2.46 9.90 4.85
C ASN A 67 -2.45 8.40 4.46
N VAL A 68 -1.28 7.73 4.51
CA VAL A 68 -1.19 6.30 4.17
C VAL A 68 -1.19 5.48 5.45
N TRP A 69 -2.27 4.74 5.67
CA TRP A 69 -2.43 3.80 6.75
C TRP A 69 -2.42 2.37 6.22
N LYS A 70 -2.50 1.39 7.12
CA LYS A 70 -2.60 -0.02 6.74
C LYS A 70 -3.96 -0.29 6.11
N ASN A 71 -3.98 -0.61 4.83
CA ASN A 71 -5.15 -0.93 4.01
C ASN A 71 -6.19 0.20 3.82
N HIS A 72 -5.87 1.44 4.19
CA HIS A 72 -6.75 2.59 3.88
C HIS A 72 -5.97 3.90 3.74
N LEU A 73 -6.55 4.84 3.02
CA LEU A 73 -6.08 6.20 2.89
C LEU A 73 -6.90 7.12 3.79
N GLU A 74 -6.21 7.88 4.65
CA GLU A 74 -6.84 8.85 5.54
C GLU A 74 -7.02 10.18 4.81
N MET A 75 -8.25 10.67 4.76
CA MET A 75 -8.62 11.87 4.01
C MET A 75 -8.87 13.09 4.92
N GLU A 76 -8.87 12.91 6.25
CA GLU A 76 -9.26 13.97 7.19
C GLU A 76 -8.29 15.16 7.18
N ASP A 77 -6.98 14.92 7.03
CA ASP A 77 -5.94 15.94 6.87
C ASP A 77 -5.27 15.81 5.49
N ILE A 78 -6.06 15.90 4.43
CA ILE A 78 -5.51 15.82 3.08
C ILE A 78 -5.01 17.18 2.60
N ALA A 79 -3.87 17.20 1.93
CA ALA A 79 -3.37 18.38 1.26
C ALA A 79 -3.78 18.40 -0.21
N TYR A 80 -3.80 19.58 -0.80
CA TYR A 80 -4.04 19.77 -2.23
C TYR A 80 -2.92 20.61 -2.84
N ILE A 81 -2.62 20.35 -4.11
CA ILE A 81 -1.73 21.14 -4.94
C ILE A 81 -2.49 21.66 -6.17
N ASP A 82 -2.03 22.77 -6.73
CA ASP A 82 -2.62 23.30 -7.96
C ASP A 82 -2.24 22.45 -9.19
N GLU A 83 -2.97 22.64 -10.29
CA GLU A 83 -2.74 21.91 -11.53
C GLU A 83 -1.37 22.18 -12.17
N ILE A 84 -0.80 23.38 -11.98
CA ILE A 84 0.51 23.74 -12.52
C ILE A 84 1.59 22.93 -11.80
N THR A 85 1.50 22.85 -10.48
CA THR A 85 2.37 22.02 -9.65
C THR A 85 2.20 20.54 -9.99
N HIS A 86 0.97 20.06 -10.14
CA HIS A 86 0.68 18.71 -10.56
C HIS A 86 1.32 18.35 -11.91
N LYS A 87 1.19 19.20 -12.92
CA LYS A 87 1.82 19.00 -14.24
C LYS A 87 3.34 18.92 -14.16
N LYS A 88 3.98 19.72 -13.30
CA LYS A 88 5.43 19.61 -13.02
C LYS A 88 5.80 18.31 -12.33
N MET A 89 4.88 17.73 -11.61
CA MET A 89 5.04 16.48 -10.84
C MET A 89 4.39 15.26 -11.52
N HIS A 90 4.13 15.31 -12.83
CA HIS A 90 3.41 14.26 -13.57
C HIS A 90 4.00 12.84 -13.38
N ARG A 91 5.32 12.73 -13.13
CA ARG A 91 5.99 11.44 -12.89
C ARG A 91 5.50 10.70 -11.66
N SER A 92 4.91 11.40 -10.69
CA SER A 92 4.32 10.84 -9.48
C SER A 92 2.79 10.96 -9.45
N SER A 93 2.20 11.22 -10.61
CA SER A 93 0.75 11.17 -10.78
C SER A 93 0.23 9.75 -10.60
N LEU A 94 -0.81 9.62 -9.78
CA LEU A 94 -1.37 8.33 -9.42
C LEU A 94 -2.37 7.82 -10.45
N LYS A 95 -2.44 6.51 -10.56
CA LYS A 95 -3.45 5.78 -11.33
C LYS A 95 -4.29 4.90 -10.41
N TYR A 96 -5.52 4.64 -10.80
CA TYR A 96 -6.37 3.68 -10.09
C TYR A 96 -5.65 2.35 -9.89
N GLY A 97 -5.65 1.86 -8.67
CA GLY A 97 -4.98 0.61 -8.31
C GLY A 97 -3.51 0.73 -7.93
N ASP A 98 -2.90 1.90 -8.00
CA ASP A 98 -1.55 2.09 -7.45
C ASP A 98 -1.52 1.75 -5.95
N ILE A 99 -0.50 1.02 -5.51
CA ILE A 99 -0.24 0.77 -4.09
C ILE A 99 0.65 1.90 -3.57
N LEU A 100 0.18 2.64 -2.58
CA LEU A 100 0.96 3.65 -1.87
C LEU A 100 1.65 3.01 -0.68
N MET A 101 2.96 3.26 -0.50
CA MET A 101 3.73 2.73 0.63
C MET A 101 4.58 3.82 1.28
N THR A 102 4.50 3.93 2.59
CA THR A 102 5.29 4.91 3.36
C THR A 102 6.74 4.49 3.46
N LYS A 103 7.62 5.47 3.30
CA LYS A 103 9.07 5.29 3.24
C LYS A 103 9.74 5.19 4.59
N THR A 104 9.27 5.93 5.59
CA THR A 104 9.98 6.16 6.85
C THR A 104 9.12 5.92 8.07
N GLY A 105 9.73 5.52 9.17
CA GLY A 105 9.09 5.36 10.46
C GLY A 105 10.04 4.80 11.54
N ARG A 106 9.53 4.71 12.77
CA ARG A 106 10.24 4.07 13.89
C ARG A 106 10.00 2.56 13.85
N ILE A 107 11.00 1.73 14.24
CA ILE A 107 10.82 0.28 14.25
C ILE A 107 10.06 -0.20 15.50
N ASN A 108 10.32 0.44 16.63
CA ASN A 108 9.91 -0.05 17.95
C ASN A 108 8.54 0.46 18.41
N THR A 109 7.73 1.00 17.49
CA THR A 109 6.38 1.46 17.81
C THR A 109 5.35 0.59 17.10
N GLU A 110 4.30 0.20 17.84
CA GLU A 110 3.19 -0.61 17.29
C GLU A 110 2.54 0.06 16.07
N ASN A 111 2.38 1.37 16.13
CA ASN A 111 1.78 2.20 15.09
C ASN A 111 2.82 2.87 14.18
N SER A 112 3.98 2.23 13.96
CA SER A 112 4.99 2.77 13.06
C SER A 112 4.41 3.11 11.69
N SER A 113 4.85 4.24 11.14
CA SER A 113 4.54 4.62 9.75
C SER A 113 5.42 3.88 8.73
N LEU A 114 6.44 3.15 9.13
CA LEU A 114 7.34 2.45 8.21
C LEU A 114 6.60 1.33 7.45
N GLY A 115 6.56 1.40 6.13
CA GLY A 115 6.00 0.35 5.30
C GLY A 115 4.47 0.19 5.40
N ARG A 116 3.73 1.19 5.90
CA ARG A 116 2.28 1.19 5.74
C ARG A 116 1.94 1.24 4.28
N ALA A 117 0.92 0.48 3.87
CA ALA A 117 0.51 0.45 2.47
C ALA A 117 -1.02 0.44 2.33
N ALA A 118 -1.50 1.08 1.26
CA ALA A 118 -2.90 1.14 0.89
C ALA A 118 -3.08 1.32 -0.62
N LEU A 119 -4.25 0.93 -1.15
CA LEU A 119 -4.60 1.16 -2.55
C LEU A 119 -5.12 2.58 -2.78
N TYR A 120 -4.68 3.19 -3.86
CA TYR A 120 -5.34 4.36 -4.42
C TYR A 120 -6.50 3.90 -5.32
N LEU A 121 -7.71 4.30 -4.98
CA LEU A 121 -8.94 3.94 -5.69
C LEU A 121 -9.65 5.16 -6.28
N GLY A 122 -8.96 6.29 -6.38
CA GLY A 122 -9.45 7.50 -7.03
C GLY A 122 -9.23 7.50 -8.53
N GLU A 123 -9.64 8.59 -9.18
CA GLU A 123 -9.50 8.76 -10.62
C GLU A 123 -8.03 8.91 -11.03
N ASP A 124 -7.73 8.43 -12.23
CA ASP A 124 -6.42 8.60 -12.85
C ASP A 124 -6.04 10.08 -12.96
N ASP A 125 -4.78 10.36 -12.62
CA ASP A 125 -4.18 11.70 -12.72
C ASP A 125 -4.87 12.79 -11.86
N LYS A 126 -5.60 12.40 -10.82
CA LYS A 126 -6.24 13.32 -9.86
C LYS A 126 -5.58 13.34 -8.49
N ALA A 127 -4.43 12.69 -8.37
CA ALA A 127 -3.66 12.70 -7.13
C ALA A 127 -2.16 12.57 -7.38
N ASN A 128 -1.39 13.00 -6.39
CA ASN A 128 0.07 12.85 -6.31
C ASN A 128 0.49 12.41 -4.91
N VAL A 129 1.73 12.01 -4.77
CA VAL A 129 2.35 11.63 -3.50
C VAL A 129 3.61 12.47 -3.22
N ASN A 130 3.90 12.70 -1.94
CA ASN A 130 5.13 13.38 -1.52
C ASN A 130 6.36 12.45 -1.56
N GLY A 131 7.54 13.02 -1.33
CA GLY A 131 8.82 12.28 -1.35
C GLY A 131 8.97 11.22 -0.25
N HIS A 132 8.05 11.15 0.73
CA HIS A 132 8.03 10.14 1.79
C HIS A 132 7.07 8.97 1.52
N VAL A 133 6.43 8.97 0.36
CA VAL A 133 5.52 7.90 -0.07
C VAL A 133 6.02 7.36 -1.42
N TYR A 134 6.14 6.04 -1.50
CA TYR A 134 6.30 5.33 -2.77
C TYR A 134 4.93 5.04 -3.36
N PHE A 135 4.85 5.04 -4.68
CA PHE A 135 3.75 4.40 -5.39
C PHE A 135 4.29 3.23 -6.22
N ILE A 136 3.54 2.15 -6.21
CA ILE A 136 3.86 0.89 -6.87
C ILE A 136 2.72 0.63 -7.84
N ARG A 137 3.00 0.72 -9.13
CA ARG A 137 2.07 0.43 -10.22
C ARG A 137 2.37 -0.95 -10.74
N LEU A 138 1.48 -1.87 -10.52
CA LEU A 138 1.62 -3.25 -10.96
C LEU A 138 1.27 -3.41 -12.44
N LYS A 139 1.73 -4.49 -13.05
CA LYS A 139 1.30 -4.92 -14.39
C LYS A 139 -0.17 -5.33 -14.34
N SER A 140 -0.88 -5.22 -15.46
CA SER A 140 -2.32 -5.44 -15.54
C SER A 140 -2.76 -6.86 -15.18
N GLU A 141 -1.90 -7.86 -15.40
CA GLU A 141 -2.15 -9.25 -15.05
C GLU A 141 -1.95 -9.57 -13.57
N VAL A 142 -1.41 -8.62 -12.78
CA VAL A 142 -1.13 -8.79 -11.35
C VAL A 142 -2.24 -8.18 -10.51
N ASN A 143 -2.79 -8.97 -9.60
CA ASN A 143 -3.85 -8.49 -8.72
C ASN A 143 -3.28 -7.61 -7.60
N ASN A 144 -3.63 -6.33 -7.60
CA ASN A 144 -3.13 -5.34 -6.64
C ASN A 144 -3.64 -5.56 -5.21
N LYS A 145 -4.86 -6.08 -5.02
CA LYS A 145 -5.39 -6.41 -3.68
C LYS A 145 -4.61 -7.58 -3.07
N PHE A 146 -4.28 -8.59 -3.87
CA PHE A 146 -3.48 -9.73 -3.42
C PHE A 146 -2.08 -9.27 -2.98
N VAL A 147 -1.40 -8.47 -3.79
CA VAL A 147 -0.08 -7.92 -3.44
C VAL A 147 -0.17 -7.02 -2.20
N LEU A 148 -1.19 -6.17 -2.09
CA LEU A 148 -1.40 -5.37 -0.88
C LEU A 148 -1.58 -6.23 0.36
N THR A 149 -2.33 -7.34 0.28
CA THR A 149 -2.50 -8.27 1.40
C THR A 149 -1.15 -8.83 1.88
N ILE A 150 -0.27 -9.22 0.95
CA ILE A 150 1.09 -9.66 1.27
C ILE A 150 1.87 -8.55 1.97
N LEU A 151 1.96 -7.37 1.35
CA LEU A 151 2.75 -6.24 1.85
C LEU A 151 2.30 -5.72 3.22
N THR A 152 1.04 -5.96 3.60
CA THR A 152 0.46 -5.53 4.87
C THR A 152 0.33 -6.65 5.89
N SER A 153 0.78 -7.86 5.58
CA SER A 153 0.79 -8.99 6.52
C SER A 153 1.77 -8.76 7.69
N PRO A 154 1.55 -9.37 8.85
CA PRO A 154 2.49 -9.29 9.97
C PRO A 154 3.87 -9.82 9.62
N GLU A 155 3.94 -10.91 8.89
CA GLU A 155 5.16 -11.59 8.44
C GLU A 155 5.98 -10.66 7.54
N TYR A 156 5.29 -9.93 6.67
CA TYR A 156 5.92 -8.95 5.77
C TYR A 156 6.42 -7.71 6.51
N ARG A 157 5.74 -7.31 7.59
CA ARG A 157 6.19 -6.23 8.47
C ARG A 157 7.55 -6.53 9.09
N ASP A 158 7.80 -7.78 9.48
CA ASP A 158 9.08 -8.21 10.04
C ASP A 158 10.17 -8.23 8.96
N LEU A 159 9.85 -8.66 7.75
CA LEU A 159 10.75 -8.54 6.61
C LEU A 159 11.11 -7.07 6.33
N ILE A 160 10.14 -6.16 6.28
CA ILE A 160 10.38 -4.72 6.10
C ILE A 160 11.33 -4.17 7.17
N ARG A 161 11.14 -4.57 8.43
CA ARG A 161 12.00 -4.16 9.54
C ARG A 161 13.42 -4.68 9.41
N SER A 162 13.61 -5.88 8.88
CA SER A 162 14.93 -6.50 8.71
C SER A 162 15.77 -5.83 7.63
N VAL A 163 15.15 -5.32 6.56
CA VAL A 163 15.86 -4.73 5.42
C VAL A 163 16.01 -3.21 5.50
N CYS A 164 15.20 -2.52 6.29
CA CYS A 164 15.24 -1.06 6.38
C CYS A 164 16.56 -0.56 6.99
N VAL A 165 16.98 0.63 6.56
CA VAL A 165 18.24 1.27 6.99
C VAL A 165 17.98 2.54 7.80
N GLY A 166 19.01 3.03 8.51
CA GLY A 166 18.96 4.26 9.31
C GLY A 166 19.06 4.02 10.82
N GLY A 167 18.99 5.10 11.61
CA GLY A 167 19.06 5.05 13.08
C GLY A 167 17.78 4.49 13.73
N ILE A 168 17.83 4.26 15.04
CA ILE A 168 16.72 3.63 15.80
C ILE A 168 15.43 4.43 15.68
N ASP A 169 15.51 5.76 15.71
CA ASP A 169 14.34 6.65 15.70
C ASP A 169 13.80 6.97 14.31
N LYS A 170 14.59 6.73 13.26
CA LYS A 170 14.20 6.99 11.89
C LYS A 170 14.77 5.95 10.95
N ARG A 171 14.02 4.92 10.69
CA ARG A 171 14.32 3.91 9.67
C ARG A 171 13.67 4.29 8.35
N GLN A 172 14.27 3.84 7.25
CA GLN A 172 13.71 4.07 5.93
C GLN A 172 13.89 2.86 5.01
N LEU A 173 12.94 2.73 4.10
CA LEU A 173 13.02 1.88 2.93
C LEU A 173 13.62 2.68 1.78
N ASN A 174 14.62 2.14 1.11
CA ASN A 174 15.11 2.65 -0.16
C ASN A 174 14.32 1.99 -1.32
N LYS A 175 14.40 2.59 -2.50
CA LYS A 175 13.73 2.06 -3.70
C LYS A 175 14.17 0.61 -3.97
N GLU A 176 15.46 0.33 -3.87
CA GLU A 176 16.02 -1.00 -4.09
C GLU A 176 15.45 -2.05 -3.13
N HIS A 177 15.18 -1.70 -1.86
CA HIS A 177 14.53 -2.63 -0.92
C HIS A 177 13.15 -3.03 -1.43
N ILE A 178 12.33 -2.05 -1.86
CA ILE A 178 10.97 -2.29 -2.35
C ILE A 178 11.01 -3.06 -3.67
N GLU A 179 11.89 -2.69 -4.59
CA GLU A 179 12.07 -3.40 -5.88
C GLU A 179 12.41 -4.87 -5.70
N ASN A 180 13.18 -5.22 -4.67
CA ASN A 180 13.58 -6.59 -4.38
C ASN A 180 12.66 -7.35 -3.43
N PHE A 181 11.56 -6.77 -2.98
CA PHE A 181 10.60 -7.47 -2.13
C PHE A 181 10.12 -8.76 -2.78
N PRO A 182 10.26 -9.93 -2.10
CA PRO A 182 9.81 -11.22 -2.62
C PRO A 182 8.28 -11.31 -2.52
N ILE A 183 7.62 -11.58 -3.63
CA ILE A 183 6.17 -11.76 -3.70
C ILE A 183 5.89 -13.18 -4.18
N ILE A 184 5.18 -13.98 -3.39
CA ILE A 184 4.68 -15.29 -3.83
C ILE A 184 3.75 -15.08 -5.04
N TYR A 185 3.88 -15.96 -6.02
CA TYR A 185 3.19 -15.84 -7.30
C TYR A 185 2.41 -17.11 -7.66
N PRO A 186 1.34 -17.41 -6.91
CA PRO A 186 0.49 -18.56 -7.16
C PRO A 186 -0.32 -18.39 -8.46
N PRO A 187 -0.95 -19.47 -8.97
CA PRO A 187 -1.79 -19.41 -10.16
C PRO A 187 -2.90 -18.37 -10.04
N SER A 188 -3.18 -17.64 -11.13
CA SER A 188 -4.13 -16.50 -11.14
C SER A 188 -5.54 -16.89 -10.72
N TYR A 189 -5.98 -18.12 -11.03
CA TYR A 189 -7.31 -18.59 -10.62
C TYR A 189 -7.47 -18.64 -9.09
N MET A 190 -6.43 -19.07 -8.35
CA MET A 190 -6.43 -19.09 -6.89
C MET A 190 -6.42 -17.67 -6.30
N VAL A 191 -5.62 -16.79 -6.90
CA VAL A 191 -5.61 -15.37 -6.51
C VAL A 191 -6.98 -14.75 -6.69
N ASN A 192 -7.65 -15.00 -7.83
CA ASN A 192 -8.99 -14.50 -8.10
C ASN A 192 -10.04 -15.06 -7.14
N GLU A 193 -9.98 -16.35 -6.82
CA GLU A 193 -10.85 -16.98 -5.81
C GLU A 193 -10.73 -16.29 -4.45
N TYR A 194 -9.49 -16.09 -3.99
CA TYR A 194 -9.23 -15.38 -2.74
C TYR A 194 -9.77 -13.95 -2.76
N VAL A 195 -9.49 -13.19 -3.81
CA VAL A 195 -9.91 -11.78 -3.90
C VAL A 195 -11.44 -11.66 -3.92
N LEU A 196 -12.13 -12.54 -4.62
CA LEU A 196 -13.61 -12.60 -4.60
C LEU A 196 -14.13 -12.86 -3.18
N PHE A 197 -13.52 -13.81 -2.46
CA PHE A 197 -13.86 -14.07 -1.07
C PHE A 197 -13.63 -12.85 -0.17
N ALA A 198 -12.47 -12.21 -0.26
CA ALA A 198 -12.12 -11.02 0.52
C ALA A 198 -13.08 -9.85 0.24
N ASP A 199 -13.49 -9.67 -1.02
CA ASP A 199 -14.47 -8.66 -1.41
C ASP A 199 -15.86 -8.94 -0.82
N GLN A 200 -16.31 -10.20 -0.79
CA GLN A 200 -17.58 -10.59 -0.16
C GLN A 200 -17.55 -10.33 1.36
N VAL A 201 -16.46 -10.70 2.02
CA VAL A 201 -16.25 -10.43 3.44
C VAL A 201 -16.29 -8.92 3.72
N ASN A 202 -15.68 -8.10 2.87
CA ASN A 202 -15.71 -6.64 3.02
C ASN A 202 -17.09 -6.03 2.75
N LYS A 203 -17.83 -6.50 1.74
CA LYS A 203 -19.21 -6.03 1.45
C LYS A 203 -20.16 -6.31 2.62
N SER A 204 -20.03 -7.45 3.28
CA SER A 204 -20.87 -7.78 4.43
C SER A 204 -20.66 -6.84 5.64
N LYS A 205 -19.49 -6.16 5.72
CA LYS A 205 -19.26 -5.06 6.69
C LYS A 205 -20.25 -3.90 6.48
N PHE A 206 -20.46 -3.50 5.24
CA PHE A 206 -21.27 -2.31 4.91
C PHE A 206 -22.77 -2.61 4.98
N ALA A 207 -23.23 -3.79 4.53
CA ALA A 207 -24.63 -4.19 4.60
C ALA A 207 -25.18 -4.25 6.04
N SER A 208 -24.34 -4.55 7.02
CA SER A 208 -24.72 -4.59 8.44
C SER A 208 -24.77 -3.22 9.14
N HIS A 209 -24.54 -2.12 8.41
CA HIS A 209 -24.59 -0.74 8.94
C HIS A 209 -25.82 0.03 8.46
N SER A 210 -26.65 -0.60 7.61
CA SER A 210 -27.87 0.03 7.03
C SER A 210 -29.17 -0.44 7.69
N ASN A 211 -29.09 -1.14 8.82
CA ASN A 211 -30.24 -1.58 9.63
C ASN A 211 -30.14 -1.03 11.04
#